data_41b89be51f4290f5b9f95ee3b0a51c0b
#
_entry.id   41b89be51f4290f5b9f95ee3b0a51c0b
#
_cell.length_a   1.000
_cell.length_b   1.000
_cell.length_c   1.000
_cell.angle_alpha   90.00
_cell.angle_beta   90.00
_cell.angle_gamma   90.00
#
_symmetry.space_group_name_H-M   'P 1'
#
loop_
_entity.id
_entity.type
_entity.pdbx_description
1 polymer ?
#
loop_
_entity_poly.entity_id
_entity_poly.type
_entity_poly.pdbx_seq_one_letter_code
_entity_poly.pdbx_strand_id
1 'polypeptide(L)'
;MKKSFKFNRWYHYIFGEKFYKRLDFEWHKYPNRHNVIQDTILRKNYKSYLEIGCFDDEVFSKIEIESKVGVDPEKGGTIRDTSDNFFKFNKTKFDIIFIDGLHHYDQVKKDIDNSLLFLNDNGVIFLHDCMPESCIRQTVPRCSRVWNGDVWKNIVETRTDKNLDTYVCMADHGIGVILKRKNRNLLSLNIKSFNKLKFKDFYYNYKHYLNLVTKKDLENII
;
A
#
# COMPACT_ATOMS: atom_id res chain seq x y z
N MET A 1 -16.56 17.88 -9.46
CA MET A 1 -15.97 17.55 -8.14
C MET A 1 -17.10 17.36 -7.14
N LYS A 2 -17.16 16.22 -6.42
CA LYS A 2 -18.22 15.94 -5.42
C LYS A 2 -18.26 17.09 -4.38
N LYS A 3 -19.46 17.47 -3.88
CA LYS A 3 -19.62 18.56 -2.88
C LYS A 3 -18.78 18.30 -1.61
N SER A 4 -18.69 17.03 -1.19
CA SER A 4 -17.86 16.61 -0.05
C SER A 4 -16.38 16.93 -0.23
N PHE A 5 -15.81 16.80 -1.44
CA PHE A 5 -14.41 17.13 -1.68
C PHE A 5 -14.11 18.63 -1.53
N LYS A 6 -15.07 19.51 -1.90
CA LYS A 6 -14.90 20.96 -1.70
C LYS A 6 -14.85 21.31 -0.23
N PHE A 7 -15.73 20.73 0.57
CA PHE A 7 -15.77 20.94 2.02
C PHE A 7 -14.50 20.41 2.68
N ASN A 8 -14.09 19.16 2.41
CA ASN A 8 -12.89 18.57 2.95
C ASN A 8 -11.64 19.36 2.56
N ARG A 9 -11.56 19.85 1.31
CA ARG A 9 -10.46 20.68 0.84
C ARG A 9 -10.37 22.01 1.59
N TRP A 10 -11.52 22.67 1.84
CA TRP A 10 -11.61 23.88 2.65
C TRP A 10 -11.13 23.60 4.09
N TYR A 11 -11.60 22.51 4.70
CA TYR A 11 -11.12 22.06 6.01
C TYR A 11 -9.61 21.91 6.06
N HIS A 12 -9.01 21.20 5.12
CA HIS A 12 -7.57 21.00 5.06
C HIS A 12 -6.80 22.28 4.72
N TYR A 13 -7.41 23.21 4.04
CA TYR A 13 -6.81 24.52 3.76
C TYR A 13 -6.67 25.36 5.04
N ILE A 14 -7.62 25.28 5.96
CA ILE A 14 -7.62 26.06 7.22
C ILE A 14 -6.86 25.31 8.32
N PHE A 15 -7.15 24.03 8.51
CA PHE A 15 -6.69 23.23 9.65
C PHE A 15 -5.61 22.21 9.30
N GLY A 16 -5.33 22.02 8.03
CA GLY A 16 -4.35 21.06 7.54
C GLY A 16 -2.91 21.60 7.59
N GLU A 17 -2.05 20.82 6.96
CA GLU A 17 -0.65 21.19 6.84
C GLU A 17 -0.41 22.26 5.76
N LYS A 18 0.69 23.01 5.89
CA LYS A 18 1.16 23.92 4.82
C LYS A 18 1.36 23.15 3.52
N PHE A 19 0.97 23.76 2.40
CA PHE A 19 1.21 23.18 1.07
C PHE A 19 2.70 23.29 0.73
N TYR A 20 3.27 22.14 0.40
CA TYR A 20 4.62 22.02 -0.14
C TYR A 20 4.55 21.97 -1.68
N LYS A 21 5.67 22.29 -2.33
CA LYS A 21 5.79 22.04 -3.77
C LYS A 21 5.52 20.56 -4.05
N ARG A 22 4.76 20.28 -5.12
CA ARG A 22 4.49 18.89 -5.53
C ARG A 22 5.82 18.16 -5.83
N LEU A 23 5.96 16.95 -5.30
CA LEU A 23 7.02 16.04 -5.67
C LEU A 23 6.69 15.46 -7.05
N ASP A 24 7.65 15.46 -7.95
CA ASP A 24 7.51 14.82 -9.24
C ASP A 24 8.31 13.52 -9.26
N PHE A 25 7.60 12.42 -9.23
CA PHE A 25 8.21 11.08 -9.25
C PHE A 25 8.28 10.50 -10.66
N GLU A 26 7.83 11.24 -11.69
CA GLU A 26 7.89 10.83 -13.10
C GLU A 26 7.32 9.42 -13.36
N TRP A 27 6.14 9.12 -12.79
CA TRP A 27 5.53 7.78 -12.81
C TRP A 27 5.46 7.13 -14.19
N HIS A 28 5.38 7.91 -15.25
CA HIS A 28 5.38 7.42 -16.62
C HIS A 28 6.65 6.65 -17.02
N LYS A 29 7.74 6.77 -16.26
CA LYS A 29 9.01 6.06 -16.48
C LYS A 29 9.07 4.71 -15.79
N TYR A 30 8.07 4.39 -14.96
CA TYR A 30 8.07 3.20 -14.12
C TYR A 30 6.93 2.23 -14.50
N PRO A 31 7.06 0.94 -14.18
CA PRO A 31 6.02 -0.05 -14.47
C PRO A 31 4.74 0.21 -13.67
N ASN A 32 3.62 -0.31 -14.19
CA ASN A 32 2.37 -0.35 -13.46
C ASN A 32 2.39 -1.45 -12.37
N ARG A 33 1.53 -1.31 -11.36
CA ARG A 33 1.42 -2.24 -10.24
C ARG A 33 1.16 -3.68 -10.66
N HIS A 34 0.25 -3.90 -11.62
CA HIS A 34 -0.05 -5.26 -12.09
C HIS A 34 1.17 -5.97 -12.70
N ASN A 35 2.07 -5.25 -13.39
CA ASN A 35 3.30 -5.82 -13.93
C ASN A 35 4.27 -6.25 -12.81
N VAL A 36 4.40 -5.45 -11.75
CA VAL A 36 5.24 -5.81 -10.59
C VAL A 36 4.72 -7.06 -9.91
N ILE A 37 3.40 -7.15 -9.72
CA ILE A 37 2.74 -8.29 -9.09
C ILE A 37 2.89 -9.53 -9.96
N GLN A 38 2.53 -9.45 -11.27
CA GLN A 38 2.57 -10.59 -12.19
C GLN A 38 4.00 -11.14 -12.36
N ASP A 39 4.99 -10.26 -12.52
CA ASP A 39 6.37 -10.70 -12.65
C ASP A 39 6.87 -11.39 -11.36
N THR A 40 6.45 -10.93 -10.18
CA THR A 40 6.76 -11.59 -8.91
C THR A 40 6.12 -12.98 -8.84
N ILE A 41 4.85 -13.11 -9.26
CA ILE A 41 4.14 -14.40 -9.33
C ILE A 41 4.92 -15.40 -10.20
N LEU A 42 5.28 -14.99 -11.40
CA LEU A 42 6.00 -15.84 -12.36
C LEU A 42 7.38 -16.27 -11.84
N ARG A 43 8.16 -15.33 -11.31
CA ARG A 43 9.52 -15.58 -10.81
C ARG A 43 9.55 -16.51 -9.62
N LYS A 44 8.58 -16.36 -8.70
CA LYS A 44 8.48 -17.16 -7.47
C LYS A 44 7.65 -18.42 -7.64
N ASN A 45 7.03 -18.60 -8.81
CA ASN A 45 6.09 -19.67 -9.07
C ASN A 45 4.97 -19.74 -8.02
N TYR A 46 4.45 -18.57 -7.61
CA TYR A 46 3.36 -18.47 -6.67
C TYR A 46 2.06 -19.02 -7.25
N LYS A 47 1.20 -19.59 -6.42
CA LYS A 47 -0.01 -20.30 -6.82
C LYS A 47 -1.30 -19.65 -6.30
N SER A 48 -1.21 -18.78 -5.31
CA SER A 48 -2.37 -18.19 -4.66
C SER A 48 -2.21 -16.69 -4.44
N TYR A 49 -3.26 -15.94 -4.81
CA TYR A 49 -3.33 -14.48 -4.77
C TYR A 49 -4.57 -13.99 -4.03
N LEU A 50 -4.40 -13.00 -3.16
CA LEU A 50 -5.49 -12.24 -2.55
C LEU A 50 -5.36 -10.77 -2.91
N GLU A 51 -6.47 -10.16 -3.34
CA GLU A 51 -6.59 -8.71 -3.51
C GLU A 51 -7.64 -8.13 -2.57
N ILE A 52 -7.27 -7.13 -1.79
CA ILE A 52 -8.15 -6.34 -0.94
C ILE A 52 -8.36 -4.98 -1.61
N GLY A 53 -9.61 -4.70 -2.04
CA GLY A 53 -9.94 -3.48 -2.75
C GLY A 53 -9.83 -3.63 -4.27
N CYS A 54 -10.67 -4.47 -4.88
CA CYS A 54 -10.66 -4.74 -6.31
C CYS A 54 -11.33 -3.63 -7.14
N PHE A 55 -12.34 -2.97 -6.57
CA PHE A 55 -13.14 -1.92 -7.22
C PHE A 55 -13.62 -2.35 -8.62
N ASP A 56 -13.04 -1.87 -9.71
CA ASP A 56 -13.42 -2.18 -11.10
C ASP A 56 -12.53 -3.25 -11.76
N ASP A 57 -11.84 -4.06 -10.93
CA ASP A 57 -10.97 -5.17 -11.36
C ASP A 57 -9.79 -4.76 -12.24
N GLU A 58 -9.35 -3.51 -12.15
CA GLU A 58 -8.25 -3.02 -13.00
C GLU A 58 -6.98 -3.87 -12.86
N VAL A 59 -6.68 -4.32 -11.65
CA VAL A 59 -5.55 -5.22 -11.36
C VAL A 59 -6.02 -6.66 -11.35
N PHE A 60 -7.07 -6.98 -10.61
CA PHE A 60 -7.55 -8.35 -10.41
C PHE A 60 -7.78 -9.10 -11.70
N SER A 61 -8.36 -8.46 -12.73
CA SER A 61 -8.60 -9.09 -14.04
C SER A 61 -7.32 -9.48 -14.77
N LYS A 62 -6.22 -8.71 -14.58
CA LYS A 62 -4.94 -8.89 -15.28
C LYS A 62 -4.01 -9.90 -14.61
N ILE A 63 -4.30 -10.30 -13.38
CA ILE A 63 -3.46 -11.27 -12.66
C ILE A 63 -3.78 -12.68 -13.14
N GLU A 64 -2.77 -13.34 -13.71
CA GLU A 64 -2.79 -14.72 -14.12
C GLU A 64 -2.10 -15.59 -13.08
N ILE A 65 -2.88 -16.42 -12.39
CA ILE A 65 -2.43 -17.30 -11.31
C ILE A 65 -3.43 -18.45 -11.12
N GLU A 66 -2.99 -19.57 -10.56
CA GLU A 66 -3.80 -20.77 -10.39
C GLU A 66 -5.05 -20.55 -9.51
N SER A 67 -4.88 -19.82 -8.41
CA SER A 67 -5.98 -19.48 -7.49
C SER A 67 -5.94 -18.02 -7.11
N LYS A 68 -7.06 -17.29 -7.28
CA LYS A 68 -7.15 -15.91 -6.86
C LYS A 68 -8.49 -15.59 -6.18
N VAL A 69 -8.41 -14.79 -5.13
CA VAL A 69 -9.54 -14.24 -4.37
C VAL A 69 -9.43 -12.72 -4.39
N GLY A 70 -10.52 -12.05 -4.73
CA GLY A 70 -10.64 -10.59 -4.65
C GLY A 70 -11.75 -10.22 -3.70
N VAL A 71 -11.51 -9.29 -2.79
CA VAL A 71 -12.45 -8.83 -1.76
C VAL A 71 -12.70 -7.34 -1.91
N ASP A 72 -13.94 -6.94 -2.11
CA ASP A 72 -14.35 -5.55 -2.20
C ASP A 72 -15.80 -5.36 -1.74
N PRO A 73 -16.12 -4.37 -0.89
CA PRO A 73 -17.48 -4.16 -0.39
C PRO A 73 -18.43 -3.58 -1.44
N GLU A 74 -17.92 -2.90 -2.49
CA GLU A 74 -18.77 -2.21 -3.48
C GLU A 74 -18.90 -2.98 -4.78
N LYS A 75 -17.78 -3.35 -5.40
CA LYS A 75 -17.78 -4.06 -6.70
C LYS A 75 -16.43 -4.72 -6.99
N GLY A 76 -16.38 -5.55 -8.06
CA GLY A 76 -15.18 -6.30 -8.45
C GLY A 76 -14.86 -7.46 -7.50
N GLY A 77 -13.81 -8.17 -7.80
CA GLY A 77 -13.40 -9.33 -7.02
C GLY A 77 -14.38 -10.51 -7.07
N THR A 78 -14.15 -11.46 -6.19
CA THR A 78 -14.95 -12.70 -6.07
C THR A 78 -15.80 -12.73 -4.81
N ILE A 79 -15.50 -11.89 -3.83
CA ILE A 79 -16.19 -11.81 -2.53
C ILE A 79 -16.67 -10.39 -2.28
N ARG A 80 -17.99 -10.23 -2.09
CA ARG A 80 -18.63 -8.95 -1.81
C ARG A 80 -18.71 -8.72 -0.29
N ASP A 81 -17.60 -8.27 0.32
CA ASP A 81 -17.52 -8.03 1.76
C ASP A 81 -16.39 -7.03 2.09
N THR A 82 -16.33 -6.59 3.34
CA THR A 82 -15.20 -5.83 3.86
C THR A 82 -14.01 -6.76 4.15
N SER A 83 -12.79 -6.22 4.11
CA SER A 83 -11.59 -6.96 4.50
C SER A 83 -11.68 -7.50 5.93
N ASP A 84 -12.20 -6.69 6.88
CA ASP A 84 -12.38 -7.10 8.29
C ASP A 84 -13.25 -8.36 8.40
N ASN A 85 -14.38 -8.42 7.68
CA ASN A 85 -15.26 -9.60 7.69
C ASN A 85 -14.62 -10.78 6.96
N PHE A 86 -14.02 -10.55 5.80
CA PHE A 86 -13.32 -11.59 5.07
C PHE A 86 -12.28 -12.28 5.96
N PHE A 87 -11.36 -11.54 6.56
CA PHE A 87 -10.31 -12.12 7.38
C PHE A 87 -10.82 -12.84 8.63
N LYS A 88 -11.94 -12.40 9.19
CA LYS A 88 -12.59 -13.06 10.34
C LYS A 88 -13.00 -14.51 10.06
N PHE A 89 -13.41 -14.82 8.83
CA PHE A 89 -13.90 -16.14 8.44
C PHE A 89 -12.95 -16.89 7.50
N ASN A 90 -11.89 -16.22 6.99
CA ASN A 90 -10.92 -16.84 6.11
C ASN A 90 -10.12 -17.94 6.83
N LYS A 91 -9.83 -19.03 6.10
CA LYS A 91 -8.99 -20.14 6.58
C LYS A 91 -7.84 -20.45 5.63
N THR A 92 -7.78 -19.74 4.51
CA THR A 92 -6.81 -19.98 3.44
C THR A 92 -5.62 -19.04 3.58
N LYS A 93 -4.40 -19.54 3.35
CA LYS A 93 -3.21 -18.72 3.20
C LYS A 93 -2.93 -18.46 1.73
N PHE A 94 -2.22 -17.36 1.50
CA PHE A 94 -1.89 -16.88 0.16
C PHE A 94 -0.38 -16.67 0.02
N ASP A 95 0.14 -16.86 -1.20
CA ASP A 95 1.56 -16.60 -1.50
C ASP A 95 1.80 -15.11 -1.70
N ILE A 96 0.81 -14.42 -2.24
CA ILE A 96 0.88 -13.00 -2.51
C ILE A 96 -0.44 -12.33 -2.13
N ILE A 97 -0.35 -11.23 -1.40
CA ILE A 97 -1.50 -10.42 -0.97
C ILE A 97 -1.27 -8.99 -1.44
N PHE A 98 -2.23 -8.44 -2.18
CA PHE A 98 -2.21 -7.05 -2.61
C PHE A 98 -3.29 -6.25 -1.89
N ILE A 99 -2.90 -5.13 -1.26
CA ILE A 99 -3.78 -4.25 -0.49
C ILE A 99 -3.90 -2.92 -1.23
N ASP A 100 -5.09 -2.65 -1.78
CA ASP A 100 -5.47 -1.42 -2.49
C ASP A 100 -6.90 -0.97 -2.09
N GLY A 101 -7.27 -1.20 -0.83
CA GLY A 101 -8.59 -0.94 -0.29
C GLY A 101 -8.79 0.50 0.19
N LEU A 102 -9.28 0.69 1.43
CA LEU A 102 -9.46 2.00 2.02
C LEU A 102 -8.12 2.59 2.46
N HIS A 103 -7.70 3.68 1.83
CA HIS A 103 -6.38 4.29 2.04
C HIS A 103 -6.30 5.13 3.34
N HIS A 104 -6.82 4.60 4.44
CA HIS A 104 -6.71 5.17 5.79
C HIS A 104 -5.69 4.35 6.58
N TYR A 105 -4.76 5.03 7.24
CA TYR A 105 -3.72 4.39 8.03
C TYR A 105 -4.24 3.26 8.94
N ASP A 106 -5.30 3.51 9.71
CA ASP A 106 -5.83 2.52 10.68
C ASP A 106 -6.42 1.28 9.99
N GLN A 107 -7.07 1.44 8.82
CA GLN A 107 -7.60 0.30 8.07
C GLN A 107 -6.48 -0.47 7.38
N VAL A 108 -5.56 0.23 6.72
CA VAL A 108 -4.41 -0.41 6.06
C VAL A 108 -3.56 -1.18 7.07
N LYS A 109 -3.40 -0.64 8.30
CA LYS A 109 -2.71 -1.36 9.38
C LYS A 109 -3.40 -2.68 9.71
N LYS A 110 -4.72 -2.69 9.87
CA LYS A 110 -5.47 -3.93 10.12
C LYS A 110 -5.33 -4.92 8.96
N ASP A 111 -5.39 -4.41 7.72
CA ASP A 111 -5.26 -5.24 6.53
C ASP A 111 -3.86 -5.87 6.46
N ILE A 112 -2.80 -5.14 6.83
CA ILE A 112 -1.44 -5.67 6.94
C ILE A 112 -1.36 -6.73 8.05
N ASP A 113 -1.82 -6.40 9.27
CA ASP A 113 -1.76 -7.29 10.43
C ASP A 113 -2.50 -8.62 10.14
N ASN A 114 -3.69 -8.55 9.54
CA ASN A 114 -4.44 -9.72 9.12
C ASN A 114 -3.72 -10.48 7.99
N SER A 115 -3.21 -9.76 6.98
CA SER A 115 -2.48 -10.39 5.87
C SER A 115 -1.26 -11.18 6.35
N LEU A 116 -0.54 -10.70 7.35
CA LEU A 116 0.61 -11.40 7.94
C LEU A 116 0.23 -12.75 8.59
N LEU A 117 -1.03 -12.90 9.06
CA LEU A 117 -1.54 -14.16 9.61
C LEU A 117 -1.85 -15.17 8.50
N PHE A 118 -2.30 -14.68 7.33
CA PHE A 118 -2.72 -15.49 6.19
C PHE A 118 -1.71 -15.51 5.04
N LEU A 119 -0.51 -15.01 5.27
CA LEU A 119 0.60 -15.12 4.32
C LEU A 119 1.29 -16.48 4.45
N ASN A 120 1.54 -17.16 3.33
CA ASN A 120 2.40 -18.35 3.29
C ASN A 120 3.85 -18.00 3.66
N ASP A 121 4.62 -18.99 4.08
CA ASP A 121 6.05 -18.83 4.25
C ASP A 121 6.69 -18.45 2.90
N ASN A 122 7.63 -17.49 2.91
CA ASN A 122 8.21 -16.89 1.71
C ASN A 122 7.24 -16.11 0.81
N GLY A 123 6.02 -15.85 1.26
CA GLY A 123 5.08 -14.98 0.56
C GLY A 123 5.44 -13.50 0.68
N VAL A 124 4.70 -12.66 -0.04
CA VAL A 124 4.87 -11.20 -0.07
C VAL A 124 3.54 -10.47 0.04
N ILE A 125 3.54 -9.35 0.78
CA ILE A 125 2.44 -8.40 0.79
C ILE A 125 2.85 -7.19 -0.03
N PHE A 126 2.02 -6.79 -0.99
CA PHE A 126 2.12 -5.54 -1.70
C PHE A 126 1.06 -4.53 -1.23
N LEU A 127 1.45 -3.26 -1.13
CA LEU A 127 0.55 -2.15 -0.82
C LEU A 127 0.60 -1.13 -1.95
N HIS A 128 -0.56 -0.61 -2.37
CA HIS A 128 -0.62 0.49 -3.31
C HIS A 128 -0.52 1.87 -2.62
N ASP A 129 -0.30 2.91 -3.43
CA ASP A 129 -0.39 4.32 -3.03
C ASP A 129 0.56 4.77 -1.89
N CYS A 130 1.75 4.15 -1.77
CA CYS A 130 2.72 4.47 -0.72
C CYS A 130 3.49 5.79 -0.94
N MET A 131 3.34 6.48 -2.09
CA MET A 131 4.12 7.69 -2.41
C MET A 131 3.22 8.86 -2.85
N PRO A 132 2.58 9.59 -1.92
CA PRO A 132 1.78 10.76 -2.24
C PRO A 132 2.67 11.91 -2.76
N GLU A 133 2.35 12.46 -3.94
CA GLU A 133 3.10 13.56 -4.54
C GLU A 133 2.85 14.92 -3.86
N SER A 134 1.79 15.03 -3.09
CA SER A 134 1.42 16.29 -2.43
C SER A 134 0.61 16.06 -1.16
N CYS A 135 0.59 17.06 -0.30
CA CYS A 135 -0.22 17.05 0.91
C CYS A 135 -1.71 16.77 0.62
N ILE A 136 -2.26 17.32 -0.48
CA ILE A 136 -3.67 17.09 -0.87
C ILE A 136 -3.95 15.62 -1.21
N ARG A 137 -2.97 14.90 -1.77
CA ARG A 137 -3.17 13.50 -2.15
C ARG A 137 -3.17 12.54 -0.96
N GLN A 138 -2.58 12.93 0.17
CA GLN A 138 -2.57 12.09 1.38
C GLN A 138 -3.68 12.40 2.38
N THR A 139 -4.51 13.44 2.13
CA THR A 139 -5.47 13.90 3.14
C THR A 139 -6.49 12.83 3.53
N VAL A 140 -6.73 12.69 4.84
CA VAL A 140 -7.85 11.97 5.42
C VAL A 140 -8.65 12.98 6.25
N PRO A 141 -9.92 13.21 5.92
CA PRO A 141 -10.72 12.62 4.83
C PRO A 141 -10.31 13.11 3.43
N ARG A 142 -10.61 12.29 2.42
CA ARG A 142 -10.30 12.52 1.01
C ARG A 142 -10.84 13.86 0.49
N CYS A 143 -10.00 14.65 -0.18
CA CYS A 143 -10.38 15.94 -0.75
C CYS A 143 -10.00 16.13 -2.24
N SER A 144 -9.46 15.11 -2.88
CA SER A 144 -9.08 15.14 -4.29
C SER A 144 -9.47 13.86 -5.04
N ARG A 145 -9.52 13.94 -6.37
CA ARG A 145 -9.85 12.78 -7.21
C ARG A 145 -8.73 11.73 -7.21
N VAL A 146 -7.49 12.17 -7.38
CA VAL A 146 -6.31 11.32 -7.21
C VAL A 146 -5.95 11.37 -5.74
N TRP A 147 -5.86 10.21 -5.10
CA TRP A 147 -5.78 10.16 -3.65
C TRP A 147 -5.06 8.90 -3.20
N ASN A 148 -3.95 9.08 -2.56
CA ASN A 148 -3.13 8.02 -1.97
C ASN A 148 -3.55 7.72 -0.51
N GLY A 149 -4.26 8.64 0.14
CA GLY A 149 -4.46 8.53 1.58
C GLY A 149 -3.15 8.60 2.36
N ASP A 150 -3.16 8.09 3.57
CA ASP A 150 -2.00 8.11 4.44
C ASP A 150 -1.33 6.73 4.61
N VAL A 151 -1.43 5.90 3.57
CA VAL A 151 -0.87 4.54 3.47
C VAL A 151 0.64 4.49 3.77
N TRP A 152 1.40 5.50 3.30
CA TRP A 152 2.85 5.58 3.50
C TRP A 152 3.29 5.48 4.97
N LYS A 153 2.43 5.89 5.90
CA LYS A 153 2.70 5.81 7.34
C LYS A 153 2.82 4.36 7.82
N ASN A 154 2.07 3.44 7.21
CA ASN A 154 2.18 2.02 7.50
C ASN A 154 3.51 1.45 7.04
N ILE A 155 4.06 1.94 5.91
CA ILE A 155 5.42 1.56 5.49
C ILE A 155 6.45 2.02 6.52
N VAL A 156 6.34 3.26 7.01
CA VAL A 156 7.25 3.76 8.05
C VAL A 156 7.16 2.91 9.32
N GLU A 157 5.96 2.54 9.76
CA GLU A 157 5.75 1.69 10.93
C GLU A 157 6.35 0.29 10.72
N THR A 158 6.00 -0.40 9.63
CA THR A 158 6.50 -1.76 9.36
C THR A 158 8.03 -1.80 9.22
N ARG A 159 8.66 -0.72 8.76
CA ARG A 159 10.11 -0.60 8.71
C ARG A 159 10.79 -0.51 10.08
N THR A 160 10.04 -0.22 11.14
CA THR A 160 10.56 -0.25 12.53
C THR A 160 10.42 -1.63 13.18
N ASP A 161 9.74 -2.58 12.53
CA ASP A 161 9.64 -3.96 13.01
C ASP A 161 10.87 -4.78 12.56
N LYS A 162 11.57 -5.41 13.52
CA LYS A 162 12.74 -6.25 13.26
C LYS A 162 12.44 -7.54 12.47
N ASN A 163 11.17 -7.94 12.41
CA ASN A 163 10.74 -9.17 11.75
C ASN A 163 10.08 -8.91 10.37
N LEU A 164 9.97 -7.65 9.95
CA LEU A 164 9.41 -7.25 8.67
C LEU A 164 10.44 -6.54 7.81
N ASP A 165 10.84 -7.14 6.71
CA ASP A 165 11.78 -6.54 5.75
C ASP A 165 10.98 -5.77 4.71
N THR A 166 10.96 -4.44 4.82
CA THR A 166 10.01 -3.56 4.11
C THR A 166 10.70 -2.57 3.19
N TYR A 167 10.14 -2.41 1.98
CA TYR A 167 10.62 -1.54 0.90
C TYR A 167 9.45 -0.83 0.22
N VAL A 168 9.75 0.19 -0.57
CA VAL A 168 8.81 0.73 -1.57
C VAL A 168 9.47 0.68 -2.95
N CYS A 169 8.87 -0.08 -3.85
CA CYS A 169 9.27 -0.14 -5.24
C CYS A 169 8.80 1.11 -5.98
N MET A 170 9.70 1.71 -6.77
CA MET A 170 9.39 2.82 -7.68
C MET A 170 8.54 2.31 -8.84
N ALA A 171 7.25 2.25 -8.63
CA ALA A 171 6.22 1.83 -9.58
C ALA A 171 4.89 2.46 -9.17
N ASP A 172 4.05 2.84 -10.11
CA ASP A 172 2.63 3.22 -9.97
C ASP A 172 2.25 3.81 -8.58
N HIS A 173 2.58 5.05 -8.32
CA HIS A 173 2.35 5.76 -7.05
C HIS A 173 3.02 5.16 -5.80
N GLY A 174 4.00 4.28 -5.98
CA GLY A 174 4.76 3.62 -4.92
C GLY A 174 4.10 2.32 -4.45
N ILE A 175 4.75 1.20 -4.75
CA ILE A 175 4.32 -0.13 -4.32
C ILE A 175 5.11 -0.53 -3.07
N GLY A 176 4.45 -0.50 -1.92
CA GLY A 176 4.98 -1.05 -0.68
C GLY A 176 5.16 -2.56 -0.79
N VAL A 177 6.25 -3.07 -0.24
CA VAL A 177 6.62 -4.49 -0.25
C VAL A 177 6.98 -4.91 1.17
N ILE A 178 6.26 -5.86 1.73
CA ILE A 178 6.49 -6.37 3.08
C ILE A 178 6.78 -7.87 3.00
N LEU A 179 7.93 -8.26 3.51
CA LEU A 179 8.39 -9.63 3.60
C LEU A 179 8.48 -10.07 5.06
N LYS A 180 7.86 -11.19 5.42
CA LYS A 180 7.86 -11.75 6.77
C LYS A 180 9.20 -12.43 7.04
N ARG A 181 10.23 -11.63 7.27
CA ARG A 181 11.60 -12.08 7.59
C ARG A 181 12.37 -10.99 8.33
N LYS A 182 13.56 -11.33 8.85
CA LYS A 182 14.44 -10.37 9.52
C LYS A 182 14.68 -9.12 8.66
N ASN A 183 14.39 -7.96 9.23
CA ASN A 183 14.57 -6.66 8.60
C ASN A 183 16.06 -6.41 8.30
N ARG A 184 16.40 -6.18 7.05
CA ARG A 184 17.78 -5.93 6.58
C ARG A 184 18.23 -4.49 6.72
N ASN A 185 17.27 -3.57 6.82
CA ASN A 185 17.52 -2.13 6.91
C ASN A 185 16.52 -1.49 7.90
N LEU A 186 16.67 -1.87 9.19
CA LEU A 186 15.77 -1.43 10.25
C LEU A 186 15.76 0.09 10.41
N LEU A 187 14.58 0.68 10.33
CA LEU A 187 14.39 2.10 10.58
C LEU A 187 14.28 2.36 12.08
N SER A 188 15.20 3.15 12.62
CA SER A 188 15.16 3.55 14.03
C SER A 188 14.53 4.94 14.16
N LEU A 189 13.31 4.98 14.70
CA LEU A 189 12.57 6.22 14.95
C LEU A 189 11.99 6.20 16.36
N ASN A 190 12.16 7.31 17.08
CA ASN A 190 11.51 7.49 18.38
C ASN A 190 10.12 8.14 18.19
N ILE A 191 9.18 7.37 17.64
CA ILE A 191 7.81 7.81 17.36
C ILE A 191 6.85 6.98 18.21
N LYS A 192 5.98 7.65 18.98
CA LYS A 192 4.94 6.98 19.79
C LYS A 192 3.70 6.59 19.00
N SER A 193 3.46 7.24 17.86
CA SER A 193 2.21 7.08 17.11
C SER A 193 2.41 7.46 15.65
N PHE A 194 2.50 6.47 14.77
CA PHE A 194 2.78 6.66 13.34
C PHE A 194 1.63 7.36 12.59
N ASN A 195 0.39 7.20 13.04
CA ASN A 195 -0.77 7.90 12.45
C ASN A 195 -0.67 9.44 12.59
N LYS A 196 0.13 9.95 13.53
CA LYS A 196 0.36 11.39 13.74
C LYS A 196 1.44 11.98 12.85
N LEU A 197 2.16 11.16 12.09
CA LEU A 197 3.09 11.64 11.09
C LEU A 197 2.37 12.59 10.11
N LYS A 198 3.04 13.66 9.73
CA LYS A 198 2.54 14.69 8.83
C LYS A 198 3.18 14.58 7.46
N PHE A 199 2.56 15.19 6.44
CA PHE A 199 3.17 15.26 5.11
C PHE A 199 4.55 15.91 5.13
N LYS A 200 4.79 16.86 6.03
CA LYS A 200 6.11 17.45 6.27
C LYS A 200 7.17 16.38 6.53
N ASP A 201 6.85 15.39 7.35
CA ASP A 201 7.79 14.33 7.73
C ASP A 201 8.10 13.46 6.50
N PHE A 202 7.07 13.11 5.71
CA PHE A 202 7.24 12.44 4.43
C PHE A 202 8.08 13.27 3.46
N TYR A 203 7.72 14.52 3.24
CA TYR A 203 8.31 15.41 2.24
C TYR A 203 9.83 15.50 2.34
N TYR A 204 10.35 15.62 3.57
CA TYR A 204 11.78 15.73 3.81
C TYR A 204 12.50 14.40 3.95
N ASN A 205 11.79 13.30 4.25
CA ASN A 205 12.42 12.05 4.63
C ASN A 205 11.99 10.84 3.78
N TYR A 206 11.14 10.99 2.76
CA TYR A 206 10.53 9.85 2.07
C TYR A 206 11.55 8.84 1.56
N LYS A 207 12.71 9.27 1.06
CA LYS A 207 13.77 8.34 0.59
C LYS A 207 14.28 7.44 1.72
N HIS A 208 14.51 8.01 2.90
CA HIS A 208 14.95 7.28 4.08
C HIS A 208 13.81 6.45 4.69
N TYR A 209 12.62 7.05 4.80
CA TYR A 209 11.46 6.39 5.42
C TYR A 209 10.96 5.18 4.63
N LEU A 210 11.00 5.24 3.31
CA LEU A 210 10.38 4.24 2.45
C LEU A 210 11.35 3.14 2.00
N ASN A 211 12.67 3.29 2.17
CA ASN A 211 13.65 2.32 1.67
C ASN A 211 13.43 2.02 0.18
N LEU A 212 13.53 3.07 -0.66
CA LEU A 212 13.17 3.02 -2.06
C LEU A 212 14.06 2.06 -2.85
N VAL A 213 13.42 1.26 -3.69
CA VAL A 213 14.09 0.31 -4.60
C VAL A 213 13.52 0.42 -6.02
N THR A 214 14.32 0.08 -7.01
CA THR A 214 13.83 -0.11 -8.37
C THR A 214 13.16 -1.48 -8.53
N LYS A 215 12.43 -1.71 -9.62
CA LYS A 215 11.89 -3.04 -9.94
C LYS A 215 13.01 -4.09 -10.02
N LYS A 216 14.14 -3.74 -10.63
CA LYS A 216 15.31 -4.64 -10.75
C LYS A 216 15.90 -5.01 -9.39
N ASP A 217 15.97 -4.04 -8.46
CA ASP A 217 16.43 -4.31 -7.09
C ASP A 217 15.44 -5.23 -6.36
N LEU A 218 14.13 -4.97 -6.53
CA LEU A 218 13.07 -5.79 -5.96
C LEU A 218 13.17 -7.25 -6.41
N GLU A 219 13.47 -7.49 -7.67
CA GLU A 219 13.67 -8.83 -8.24
C GLU A 219 14.80 -9.62 -7.57
N ASN A 220 15.79 -8.94 -7.00
CA ASN A 220 16.88 -9.56 -6.25
C ASN A 220 16.58 -9.68 -4.73
N ILE A 221 15.58 -8.94 -4.26
CA ILE A 221 15.19 -8.90 -2.85
C ILE A 221 14.19 -10.00 -2.53
N ILE A 222 13.21 -10.22 -3.40
CA ILE A 222 12.19 -11.28 -3.27
C ILE A 222 12.71 -12.64 -3.83
#